data_be8e5ad963b8427461b53da7f9dc2821
#
_entry.id   be8e5ad963b8427461b53da7f9dc2821
#
_cell.length_a   1.000
_cell.length_b   1.000
_cell.length_c   1.000
_cell.angle_alpha   90.00
_cell.angle_beta   90.00
_cell.angle_gamma   90.00
#
_symmetry.space_group_name_H-M   'P 1'
#
loop_
_entity.id
_entity.type
_entity.pdbx_description
1 polymer ?
#
loop_
_entity_poly.entity_id
_entity_poly.type
_entity_poly.pdbx_seq_one_letter_code
_entity_poly.pdbx_strand_id
1 'polypeptide(L)'
;VDGADPEHCHPRYIDAVARDFPKLKIVVSHGCYPWVNEIIMVVQRNRNVYLELSEYEQSPFSEGYIQAANTMIGDKVIFASAHPFLDFKGQIALYRKLPFSPQALENIFYNNAAKLLGL
;
A
#
# COMPACT_ATOMS: atom_id res chain seq x y z
N VAL A 1 -6.67 6.15 15.09
CA VAL A 1 -7.83 6.81 15.67
C VAL A 1 -8.10 6.22 17.03
N ASP A 2 -8.15 7.05 18.06
CA ASP A 2 -8.39 6.61 19.43
C ASP A 2 -9.70 5.82 19.56
N GLY A 3 -9.63 4.64 20.19
CA GLY A 3 -10.79 3.78 20.40
C GLY A 3 -11.27 2.99 19.19
N ALA A 4 -10.60 3.08 18.05
CA ALA A 4 -10.93 2.26 16.89
C ALA A 4 -10.54 0.80 17.13
N ASP A 5 -11.44 -0.11 16.78
CA ASP A 5 -11.15 -1.56 16.85
C ASP A 5 -10.30 -1.95 15.65
N PRO A 6 -9.05 -2.42 15.87
CA PRO A 6 -8.17 -2.82 14.77
C PRO A 6 -8.72 -3.98 13.94
N GLU A 7 -9.62 -4.79 14.48
CA GLU A 7 -10.28 -5.86 13.74
C GLU A 7 -11.05 -5.35 12.51
N HIS A 8 -11.57 -4.12 12.57
CA HIS A 8 -12.27 -3.51 11.45
C HIS A 8 -11.37 -3.20 10.26
N CYS A 9 -10.05 -3.18 10.46
CA CYS A 9 -9.07 -3.00 9.40
C CYS A 9 -8.54 -4.34 8.85
N HIS A 10 -9.07 -5.47 9.31
CA HIS A 10 -8.54 -6.77 8.90
C HIS A 10 -8.70 -6.99 7.39
N PRO A 11 -7.64 -7.41 6.68
CA PRO A 11 -7.64 -7.61 5.22
C PRO A 11 -8.70 -8.56 4.67
N ARG A 12 -9.26 -9.45 5.49
CA ARG A 12 -10.33 -10.36 5.07
C ARG A 12 -11.55 -9.63 4.49
N TYR A 13 -11.85 -8.44 5.00
CA TYR A 13 -12.98 -7.65 4.50
C TYR A 13 -12.69 -7.09 3.10
N ILE A 14 -11.44 -6.65 2.88
CA ILE A 14 -10.99 -6.22 1.55
C ILE A 14 -11.00 -7.39 0.57
N ASP A 15 -10.50 -8.55 0.99
CA ASP A 15 -10.48 -9.75 0.15
C ASP A 15 -11.89 -10.15 -0.30
N ALA A 16 -12.85 -10.13 0.61
CA ALA A 16 -14.24 -10.45 0.29
C ALA A 16 -14.81 -9.50 -0.76
N VAL A 17 -14.65 -8.17 -0.55
CA VAL A 17 -15.15 -7.16 -1.51
C VAL A 17 -14.44 -7.29 -2.86
N ALA A 18 -13.12 -7.50 -2.86
CA ALA A 18 -12.35 -7.62 -4.09
C ALA A 18 -12.79 -8.81 -4.95
N ARG A 19 -13.11 -9.93 -4.32
CA ARG A 19 -13.60 -11.13 -5.02
C ARG A 19 -15.02 -10.97 -5.52
N ASP A 20 -15.90 -10.35 -4.73
CA ASP A 20 -17.28 -10.13 -5.11
C ASP A 20 -17.43 -9.07 -6.22
N PHE A 21 -16.52 -8.10 -6.27
CA PHE A 21 -16.54 -7.00 -7.23
C PHE A 21 -15.22 -6.91 -8.01
N PRO A 22 -14.89 -7.86 -8.89
CA PRO A 22 -13.57 -7.95 -9.52
C PRO A 22 -13.25 -6.78 -10.48
N LYS A 23 -14.25 -6.01 -10.90
CA LYS A 23 -14.07 -4.81 -11.73
C LYS A 23 -13.87 -3.54 -10.91
N LEU A 24 -14.14 -3.59 -9.60
CA LEU A 24 -13.95 -2.45 -8.70
C LEU A 24 -12.45 -2.31 -8.40
N LYS A 25 -11.91 -1.13 -8.68
CA LYS A 25 -10.53 -0.80 -8.30
C LYS A 25 -10.52 -0.36 -6.84
N ILE A 26 -9.74 -1.03 -6.02
CA ILE A 26 -9.68 -0.82 -4.57
C ILE A 26 -8.27 -0.34 -4.21
N VAL A 27 -8.17 0.80 -3.55
CA VAL A 27 -6.91 1.27 -2.96
C VAL A 27 -7.04 1.15 -1.45
N VAL A 28 -6.18 0.34 -0.85
CA VAL A 28 -6.14 0.15 0.60
C VAL A 28 -5.16 1.14 1.19
N SER A 29 -5.67 1.98 2.09
CA SER A 29 -4.87 3.03 2.73
C SER A 29 -4.10 2.52 3.94
N HIS A 30 -3.01 3.25 4.26
CA HIS A 30 -2.22 3.05 5.48
C HIS A 30 -1.67 1.64 5.66
N GLY A 31 -1.38 0.96 4.54
CA GLY A 31 -0.82 -0.39 4.59
C GLY A 31 -1.74 -1.44 5.22
N CYS A 32 -2.98 -1.06 5.58
CA CYS A 32 -3.84 -1.92 6.40
C CYS A 32 -3.16 -2.35 7.71
N TYR A 33 -2.24 -1.51 8.22
CA TYR A 33 -1.47 -1.82 9.43
C TYR A 33 -2.40 -2.08 10.63
N PRO A 34 -2.13 -3.07 11.51
CA PRO A 34 -0.89 -3.85 11.63
C PRO A 34 -0.83 -5.17 10.81
N TRP A 35 -1.75 -5.41 9.90
CA TRP A 35 -1.94 -6.66 9.18
C TRP A 35 -1.03 -6.78 7.95
N VAL A 36 0.30 -6.61 8.14
CA VAL A 36 1.30 -6.51 7.06
C VAL A 36 1.28 -7.73 6.13
N ASN A 37 1.44 -8.91 6.68
CA ASN A 37 1.54 -10.14 5.88
C ASN A 37 0.20 -10.46 5.20
N GLU A 38 -0.88 -10.28 5.92
CA GLU A 38 -2.23 -10.58 5.45
C GLU A 38 -2.62 -9.69 4.28
N ILE A 39 -2.36 -8.37 4.38
CA ILE A 39 -2.69 -7.46 3.28
C ILE A 39 -1.85 -7.72 2.04
N ILE A 40 -0.57 -8.06 2.20
CA ILE A 40 0.31 -8.41 1.08
C ILE A 40 -0.29 -9.59 0.30
N MET A 41 -0.76 -10.62 0.98
CA MET A 41 -1.40 -11.78 0.34
C MET A 41 -2.70 -11.40 -0.37
N VAL A 42 -3.51 -10.52 0.22
CA VAL A 42 -4.75 -10.05 -0.41
C VAL A 42 -4.45 -9.25 -1.68
N VAL A 43 -3.49 -8.35 -1.63
CA VAL A 43 -3.05 -7.56 -2.79
C VAL A 43 -2.49 -8.45 -3.91
N GLN A 44 -1.68 -9.44 -3.56
CA GLN A 44 -1.11 -10.37 -4.52
C GLN A 44 -2.19 -11.19 -5.25
N ARG A 45 -3.19 -11.65 -4.51
CA ARG A 45 -4.24 -12.53 -5.05
C ARG A 45 -5.31 -11.81 -5.86
N ASN A 46 -5.54 -10.53 -5.58
CA ASN A 46 -6.62 -9.77 -6.20
C ASN A 46 -6.07 -8.72 -7.16
N ARG A 47 -6.32 -8.86 -8.45
CA ARG A 47 -5.81 -7.96 -9.50
C ARG A 47 -6.28 -6.53 -9.34
N ASN A 48 -7.42 -6.34 -8.70
CA ASN A 48 -8.09 -5.05 -8.53
C ASN A 48 -7.76 -4.35 -7.21
N VAL A 49 -6.83 -4.89 -6.41
CA VAL A 49 -6.42 -4.30 -5.12
C VAL A 49 -5.03 -3.69 -5.23
N TYR A 50 -4.92 -2.44 -4.79
CA TYR A 50 -3.70 -1.64 -4.69
C TYR A 50 -3.46 -1.25 -3.24
N LEU A 51 -2.23 -0.91 -2.88
CA LEU A 51 -1.83 -0.60 -1.51
C LEU A 51 -1.04 0.70 -1.47
N GLU A 52 -1.38 1.59 -0.52
CA GLU A 52 -0.54 2.72 -0.16
C GLU A 52 -0.14 2.62 1.31
N LEU A 53 1.04 3.11 1.66
CA LEU A 53 1.68 2.83 2.95
C LEU A 53 1.70 4.02 3.91
N SER A 54 1.18 5.19 3.50
CA SER A 54 1.34 6.44 4.23
C SER A 54 1.20 6.27 5.75
N GLU A 55 2.11 6.88 6.50
CA GLU A 55 2.25 6.86 7.96
C GLU A 55 2.86 5.55 8.53
N TYR A 56 2.81 4.45 7.80
CA TYR A 56 3.20 3.14 8.35
C TYR A 56 4.45 2.52 7.71
N GLU A 57 5.16 3.30 6.89
CA GLU A 57 6.38 2.83 6.19
C GLU A 57 7.50 2.39 7.13
N GLN A 58 7.55 2.98 8.32
CA GLN A 58 8.58 2.71 9.33
C GLN A 58 8.00 2.20 10.65
N SER A 59 6.79 1.71 10.66
CA SER A 59 6.17 1.13 11.86
C SER A 59 6.84 -0.19 12.25
N PRO A 60 6.72 -0.63 13.50
CA PRO A 60 7.25 -1.93 13.92
C PRO A 60 6.75 -3.06 13.00
N PHE A 61 7.68 -3.89 12.54
CA PHE A 61 7.41 -5.05 11.66
C PHE A 61 6.85 -4.68 10.27
N SER A 62 7.09 -3.43 9.81
CA SER A 62 6.63 -2.96 8.50
C SER A 62 7.56 -3.31 7.34
N GLU A 63 8.72 -3.91 7.60
CA GLU A 63 9.73 -4.23 6.59
C GLU A 63 9.17 -5.11 5.45
N GLY A 64 8.14 -5.89 5.74
CA GLY A 64 7.46 -6.73 4.76
C GLY A 64 6.86 -5.95 3.61
N TYR A 65 6.39 -4.73 3.83
CA TYR A 65 5.86 -3.88 2.75
C TYR A 65 6.93 -3.59 1.69
N ILE A 66 8.14 -3.23 2.13
CA ILE A 66 9.24 -2.87 1.23
C ILE A 66 9.70 -4.11 0.47
N GLN A 67 9.87 -5.23 1.16
CA GLN A 67 10.23 -6.49 0.52
C GLN A 67 9.20 -6.91 -0.53
N ALA A 68 7.92 -6.79 -0.22
CA ALA A 68 6.85 -7.13 -1.14
C ALA A 68 6.76 -6.16 -2.32
N ALA A 69 6.97 -4.86 -2.10
CA ALA A 69 7.02 -3.85 -3.17
C ALA A 69 8.20 -4.09 -4.13
N ASN A 70 9.30 -4.64 -3.64
CA ASN A 70 10.46 -5.00 -4.45
C ASN A 70 10.26 -6.31 -5.24
N THR A 71 9.26 -7.11 -4.90
CA THR A 71 9.10 -8.47 -5.43
C THR A 71 7.66 -8.76 -5.88
N MET A 72 6.81 -9.28 -4.99
CA MET A 72 5.55 -9.92 -5.34
C MET A 72 4.39 -8.97 -5.66
N ILE A 73 4.44 -7.73 -5.16
CA ILE A 73 3.39 -6.71 -5.40
C ILE A 73 3.96 -5.41 -5.97
N GLY A 74 5.06 -5.49 -6.70
CA GLY A 74 5.74 -4.32 -7.26
C GLY A 74 4.89 -3.47 -8.20
N ASP A 75 3.86 -4.06 -8.79
CA ASP A 75 2.91 -3.39 -9.69
C ASP A 75 1.64 -2.88 -8.97
N LYS A 76 1.59 -2.96 -7.64
CA LYS A 76 0.38 -2.68 -6.84
C LYS A 76 0.57 -1.63 -5.77
N VAL A 77 1.80 -1.28 -5.41
CA VAL A 77 2.06 -0.27 -4.37
C VAL A 77 2.10 1.11 -5.00
N ILE A 78 1.34 2.05 -4.44
CA ILE A 78 1.28 3.44 -4.89
C ILE A 78 1.71 4.39 -3.79
N PHE A 79 2.17 5.58 -4.18
CA PHE A 79 2.60 6.61 -3.23
C PHE A 79 1.41 7.37 -2.67
N ALA A 80 1.42 7.58 -1.37
CA ALA A 80 0.58 8.55 -0.68
C ALA A 80 1.39 9.17 0.47
N SER A 81 1.11 10.43 0.81
CA SER A 81 1.90 11.22 1.76
C SER A 81 1.22 11.45 3.11
N ALA A 82 -0.06 11.11 3.23
CA ALA A 82 -0.89 11.52 4.36
C ALA A 82 -0.93 13.05 4.59
N HIS A 83 -0.72 13.86 3.52
CA HIS A 83 -0.87 15.30 3.62
C HIS A 83 -2.31 15.66 4.03
N PRO A 84 -2.56 16.62 4.94
CA PRO A 84 -1.62 17.59 5.52
C PRO A 84 -0.96 17.15 6.84
N PHE A 85 -1.21 15.93 7.32
CA PHE A 85 -0.63 15.46 8.58
C PHE A 85 0.88 15.27 8.50
N LEU A 86 1.39 14.84 7.35
CA LEU A 86 2.81 14.71 7.08
C LEU A 86 3.22 15.64 5.92
N ASP A 87 4.50 16.06 5.93
CA ASP A 87 5.04 16.89 4.87
C ASP A 87 5.23 16.09 3.57
N PHE A 88 4.59 16.54 2.51
CA PHE A 88 4.64 15.88 1.20
C PHE A 88 6.06 15.66 0.68
N LYS A 89 6.88 16.73 0.73
CA LYS A 89 8.28 16.65 0.25
C LYS A 89 9.12 15.73 1.13
N GLY A 90 8.87 15.79 2.45
CA GLY A 90 9.52 14.90 3.41
C GLY A 90 9.20 13.45 3.16
N GLN A 91 7.97 13.12 2.81
CA GLN A 91 7.58 11.74 2.49
C GLN A 91 8.24 11.24 1.21
N ILE A 92 8.35 12.06 0.18
CA ILE A 92 9.11 11.69 -1.03
C ILE A 92 10.58 11.40 -0.68
N ALA A 93 11.20 12.26 0.13
CA ALA A 93 12.59 12.07 0.57
C ALA A 93 12.74 10.79 1.42
N LEU A 94 11.78 10.48 2.28
CA LEU A 94 11.75 9.26 3.08
C LEU A 94 11.74 8.01 2.17
N TYR A 95 10.83 7.95 1.20
CA TYR A 95 10.73 6.81 0.29
C TYR A 95 12.04 6.57 -0.46
N ARG A 96 12.73 7.63 -0.86
CA ARG A 96 14.05 7.54 -1.53
C ARG A 96 15.16 7.01 -0.63
N LYS A 97 15.02 7.13 0.69
CA LYS A 97 15.99 6.60 1.68
C LYS A 97 15.68 5.18 2.12
N LEU A 98 14.42 4.76 2.03
CA LEU A 98 14.02 3.40 2.36
C LEU A 98 14.58 2.40 1.34
N PRO A 99 14.77 1.12 1.72
CA PRO A 99 15.42 0.13 0.85
C PRO A 99 14.50 -0.41 -0.27
N PHE A 100 13.78 0.48 -0.93
CA PHE A 100 13.11 0.16 -2.18
C PHE A 100 14.14 0.06 -3.31
N SER A 101 13.94 -0.89 -4.23
CA SER A 101 14.73 -0.93 -5.46
C SER A 101 14.42 0.28 -6.35
N PRO A 102 15.34 0.69 -7.26
CA PRO A 102 15.05 1.76 -8.21
C PRO A 102 13.77 1.53 -9.01
N GLN A 103 13.54 0.31 -9.47
CA GLN A 103 12.32 -0.04 -10.20
C GLN A 103 11.07 0.08 -9.33
N ALA A 104 11.14 -0.35 -8.07
CA ALA A 104 10.02 -0.20 -7.14
C ALA A 104 9.67 1.27 -6.91
N LEU A 105 10.67 2.15 -6.77
CA LEU A 105 10.42 3.59 -6.63
C LEU A 105 9.74 4.20 -7.86
N GLU A 106 10.16 3.85 -9.07
CA GLU A 106 9.47 4.31 -10.29
C GLU A 106 8.02 3.84 -10.33
N ASN A 107 7.79 2.59 -9.97
CA ASN A 107 6.45 2.02 -9.92
C ASN A 107 5.58 2.72 -8.87
N ILE A 108 6.11 2.93 -7.67
CA ILE A 108 5.39 3.56 -6.55
C ILE A 108 5.05 5.02 -6.87
N PHE A 109 6.01 5.78 -7.39
CA PHE A 109 5.82 7.21 -7.62
C PHE A 109 5.02 7.54 -8.88
N TYR A 110 4.97 6.64 -9.87
CA TYR A 110 4.27 6.97 -11.12
C TYR A 110 3.55 5.79 -11.77
N ASN A 111 4.27 4.70 -12.13
CA ASN A 111 3.74 3.70 -13.05
C ASN A 111 2.46 3.04 -12.56
N ASN A 112 2.39 2.68 -11.28
CA ASN A 112 1.24 1.96 -10.72
C ASN A 112 0.01 2.86 -10.64
N ALA A 113 0.15 4.11 -10.20
CA ALA A 113 -0.96 5.06 -10.18
C ALA A 113 -1.44 5.40 -11.60
N ALA A 114 -0.53 5.59 -12.54
CA ALA A 114 -0.87 5.84 -13.95
C ALA A 114 -1.70 4.68 -14.51
N LYS A 115 -1.28 3.45 -14.29
CA LYS A 115 -2.02 2.25 -14.71
C LYS A 115 -3.40 2.17 -14.06
N LEU A 116 -3.48 2.42 -12.74
CA LEU A 116 -4.74 2.41 -12.00
C LEU A 116 -5.74 3.41 -12.56
N LEU A 117 -5.26 4.61 -12.93
CA LEU A 117 -6.07 5.71 -13.45
C LEU A 117 -6.31 5.65 -14.98
N GLY A 118 -5.67 4.73 -15.66
CA GLY A 118 -5.80 4.59 -17.12
C GLY A 118 -5.04 5.65 -17.91
N LEU A 119 -3.95 6.15 -17.36
CA LEU A 119 -3.11 7.15 -18.01
C LEU A 119 -2.01 6.50 -18.86
#